data_9b6a4dd870864a92917317b1b72439e4
#
_entry.id   9b6a4dd870864a92917317b1b72439e4
#
_cell.length_a   1.000
_cell.length_b   1.000
_cell.length_c   1.000
_cell.angle_alpha   90.00
_cell.angle_beta   90.00
_cell.angle_gamma   90.00
#
_symmetry.space_group_name_H-M   'P 1'
#
loop_
_entity.id
_entity.type
_entity.pdbx_description
1 polymer ?
#
loop_
_entity_poly.entity_id
_entity_poly.type
_entity_poly.pdbx_seq_one_letter_code
_entity_poly.pdbx_strand_id
1 'polypeptide(L)'
;MPLLRRCLRPASCLVAAAFMVAAPVVLGIPAAFAEPAVAGAGHDACPYKVATPPAVDSSEVPQAGDPPLPLPVPATPIGGNALGGCGVVTAPNTPPVPGDISAEAWVVADLDSGAIIAARDPHGRHRPASVIKVLVAMASLNELNLNKTVAGTPEDAGAEGTRVGVAPGGTYTVNQLLHGLLMHSGNDAAHALAMQLGGMQLAVEKINMLAGKLGGRDTRAATPSGLDGPGMSTSAYDIGLFYRYAWENPTSADIVHTEKFDFPGHADHPGYELENDNQLLYHYPGALGGKTGYTDDAGQTFVGAANRDGRRLMAVLLHGTRQPIAPWQQAAHLLDYGFATAPGTRVGTLIEPDPSLLAAKSANGDAAPGTSTNAAAIVPAADALPVRVGVAVIGTVIVFGLIMAARSMNRRPQN
;
A
#
# COMPACT_ATOMS: atom_id res chain seq x y z
N MET A 1 25.66 58.72 -24.23
CA MET A 1 25.75 60.22 -24.21
C MET A 1 24.37 60.80 -24.18
N PRO A 2 24.19 61.94 -23.52
CA PRO A 2 23.86 62.07 -22.11
C PRO A 2 22.56 62.90 -21.96
N LEU A 3 22.09 63.08 -20.80
CA LEU A 3 22.00 64.16 -19.81
C LEU A 3 20.59 64.21 -19.23
N LEU A 4 20.39 64.00 -17.95
CA LEU A 4 20.51 64.94 -16.82
C LEU A 4 19.52 66.12 -16.82
N ARG A 5 18.74 66.20 -15.76
CA ARG A 5 18.60 67.29 -14.75
C ARG A 5 17.21 67.28 -14.15
N ARG A 6 17.08 67.12 -12.85
CA ARG A 6 17.17 68.06 -11.71
C ARG A 6 16.03 69.07 -11.66
N CYS A 7 15.30 69.17 -10.60
CA CYS A 7 15.39 70.06 -9.44
C CYS A 7 14.01 70.14 -8.78
N LEU A 8 13.89 70.00 -7.54
CA LEU A 8 14.02 70.80 -6.33
C LEU A 8 12.67 71.30 -5.76
N ARG A 9 12.61 71.13 -4.48
CA ARG A 9 11.73 71.60 -3.40
C ARG A 9 11.49 73.12 -3.47
N PRO A 10 10.68 73.83 -2.55
CA PRO A 10 10.42 73.52 -1.12
C PRO A 10 9.01 73.92 -0.56
N ALA A 11 8.71 73.38 0.58
CA ALA A 11 8.27 73.92 1.88
C ALA A 11 7.25 75.09 1.96
N SER A 12 6.26 74.91 2.82
CA SER A 12 6.06 75.84 3.97
C SER A 12 4.86 75.39 4.83
N CYS A 13 5.10 75.32 6.09
CA CYS A 13 4.34 75.38 7.31
C CYS A 13 3.05 76.18 7.29
N LEU A 14 2.05 75.71 8.01
CA LEU A 14 1.27 76.55 8.92
C LEU A 14 0.65 75.71 10.04
N VAL A 15 0.99 76.12 11.23
CA VAL A 15 0.52 75.71 12.55
C VAL A 15 -0.84 76.31 12.81
N ALA A 16 -1.80 75.51 13.27
CA ALA A 16 -2.97 75.98 13.97
C ALA A 16 -3.24 75.14 15.19
N ALA A 17 -3.00 75.65 16.33
CA ALA A 17 -3.38 75.10 17.61
C ALA A 17 -4.86 75.40 17.86
N ALA A 18 -5.59 74.39 18.31
CA ALA A 18 -6.88 74.59 18.92
C ALA A 18 -7.04 73.65 20.12
N PHE A 19 -7.56 74.24 21.16
CA PHE A 19 -7.64 73.83 22.54
C PHE A 19 -8.46 72.55 22.81
N MET A 20 -8.00 71.83 23.80
CA MET A 20 -8.63 70.67 24.44
C MET A 20 -9.93 71.04 25.16
N VAL A 21 -10.89 70.07 25.03
CA VAL A 21 -11.86 69.82 26.09
C VAL A 21 -11.73 68.32 26.42
N ALA A 22 -11.23 68.07 27.62
CA ALA A 22 -11.12 66.66 28.12
C ALA A 22 -12.44 66.25 28.72
N ALA A 23 -13.08 65.20 28.12
CA ALA A 23 -14.09 64.45 28.77
C ALA A 23 -13.46 63.12 29.27
N PRO A 24 -13.77 62.63 30.47
CA PRO A 24 -13.22 61.36 30.95
C PRO A 24 -13.89 60.23 30.21
N VAL A 25 -13.19 59.54 29.34
CA VAL A 25 -13.58 58.26 28.80
C VAL A 25 -13.31 57.20 29.86
N VAL A 26 -14.34 56.65 30.41
CA VAL A 26 -14.30 55.40 31.22
C VAL A 26 -13.89 54.28 30.29
N LEU A 27 -12.63 53.88 30.36
CA LEU A 27 -12.11 52.68 29.73
C LEU A 27 -12.76 51.48 30.40
N GLY A 28 -13.85 50.97 29.80
CA GLY A 28 -14.32 49.61 30.04
C GLY A 28 -13.20 48.65 29.55
N ILE A 29 -12.56 47.95 30.47
CA ILE A 29 -11.66 46.82 30.19
C ILE A 29 -12.52 45.79 29.52
N PRO A 30 -12.27 45.35 28.26
CA PRO A 30 -12.92 44.19 27.71
C PRO A 30 -12.53 43.02 28.59
N ALA A 31 -13.53 42.32 29.17
CA ALA A 31 -13.30 41.04 29.78
C ALA A 31 -12.64 40.15 28.73
N ALA A 32 -11.37 39.83 28.95
CA ALA A 32 -10.70 38.77 28.21
C ALA A 32 -11.54 37.52 28.46
N PHE A 33 -12.26 37.06 27.44
CA PHE A 33 -12.72 35.69 27.41
C PHE A 33 -11.45 34.85 27.53
N ALA A 34 -11.21 34.31 28.72
CA ALA A 34 -10.25 33.24 28.90
C ALA A 34 -10.74 32.11 27.98
N GLU A 35 -10.02 31.86 26.91
CA GLU A 35 -10.11 30.59 26.22
C GLU A 35 -10.03 29.49 27.28
N PRO A 36 -10.95 28.53 27.29
CA PRO A 36 -10.82 27.42 28.21
C PRO A 36 -9.44 26.83 27.98
N ALA A 37 -8.61 26.84 29.00
CA ALA A 37 -7.33 26.14 29.02
C ALA A 37 -7.66 24.70 28.65
N VAL A 38 -7.28 24.30 27.44
CA VAL A 38 -7.28 22.90 27.04
C VAL A 38 -6.38 22.23 28.05
N ALA A 39 -7.03 21.52 28.98
CA ALA A 39 -6.35 20.69 29.98
C ALA A 39 -5.32 19.87 29.22
N GLY A 40 -4.08 19.90 29.72
CA GLY A 40 -2.90 19.38 29.06
C GLY A 40 -3.20 18.07 28.34
N ALA A 41 -3.04 18.12 27.03
CA ALA A 41 -2.99 16.91 26.21
C ALA A 41 -1.89 16.03 26.81
N GLY A 42 -2.28 14.96 27.47
CA GLY A 42 -1.36 13.92 27.89
C GLY A 42 -0.51 13.51 26.68
N HIS A 43 0.67 13.03 26.93
CA HIS A 43 1.73 12.68 25.99
C HIS A 43 1.36 11.71 24.82
N ASP A 44 0.08 11.46 24.50
CA ASP A 44 -0.38 10.35 23.69
C ASP A 44 -1.32 10.69 22.52
N ALA A 45 -1.44 11.94 22.10
CA ALA A 45 -2.20 12.24 20.88
C ALA A 45 -1.29 12.12 19.65
N CYS A 46 -1.03 10.89 19.22
CA CYS A 46 -0.39 10.63 17.93
C CYS A 46 -1.28 11.17 16.81
N PRO A 47 -0.80 12.08 15.94
CA PRO A 47 -1.64 12.83 15.01
C PRO A 47 -2.33 11.93 13.99
N TYR A 48 -1.68 10.83 13.60
CA TYR A 48 -2.14 9.94 12.53
C TYR A 48 -2.61 8.57 13.04
N LYS A 49 -2.97 8.46 14.31
CA LYS A 49 -3.44 7.19 14.89
C LYS A 49 -4.79 6.72 14.32
N VAL A 50 -5.66 7.66 13.93
CA VAL A 50 -7.02 7.36 13.48
C VAL A 50 -7.19 7.57 11.98
N ALA A 51 -6.57 8.59 11.43
CA ALA A 51 -6.70 8.98 10.01
C ALA A 51 -5.33 9.36 9.45
N THR A 52 -5.21 9.28 8.13
CA THR A 52 -4.04 9.77 7.37
C THR A 52 -3.92 11.30 7.45
N PRO A 53 -2.75 11.88 7.14
CA PRO A 53 -2.63 13.32 6.91
C PRO A 53 -3.74 13.84 5.96
N PRO A 54 -4.16 15.10 6.05
CA PRO A 54 -5.11 15.67 5.10
C PRO A 54 -4.62 15.50 3.65
N ALA A 55 -5.53 15.15 2.73
CA ALA A 55 -5.21 15.06 1.31
C ALA A 55 -4.85 16.44 0.74
N VAL A 56 -3.90 16.48 -0.19
CA VAL A 56 -3.47 17.73 -0.86
C VAL A 56 -4.38 18.08 -2.05
N ASP A 57 -5.16 17.11 -2.53
CA ASP A 57 -6.08 17.28 -3.65
C ASP A 57 -7.43 16.56 -3.42
N SER A 58 -8.22 16.37 -4.48
CA SER A 58 -9.54 15.75 -4.42
C SER A 58 -9.56 14.25 -4.74
N SER A 59 -8.41 13.59 -4.87
CA SER A 59 -8.29 12.18 -5.25
C SER A 59 -9.01 11.23 -4.28
N GLU A 60 -9.11 11.62 -3.01
CA GLU A 60 -9.79 10.84 -1.97
C GLU A 60 -11.27 11.20 -1.78
N VAL A 61 -11.79 12.16 -2.55
CA VAL A 61 -13.22 12.48 -2.52
C VAL A 61 -13.98 11.40 -3.29
N PRO A 62 -14.93 10.69 -2.66
CA PRO A 62 -15.72 9.68 -3.36
C PRO A 62 -16.53 10.30 -4.50
N GLN A 63 -16.60 9.61 -5.64
CA GLN A 63 -17.48 10.05 -6.75
C GLN A 63 -18.96 9.98 -6.40
N ALA A 64 -19.34 9.16 -5.42
CA ALA A 64 -20.69 9.03 -4.89
C ALA A 64 -20.66 8.48 -3.45
N GLY A 65 -21.63 8.89 -2.63
CA GLY A 65 -21.73 8.46 -1.24
C GLY A 65 -20.77 9.18 -0.28
N ASP A 66 -20.73 8.73 0.94
CA ASP A 66 -19.86 9.27 1.99
C ASP A 66 -18.47 8.60 1.97
N PRO A 67 -17.41 9.30 2.41
CA PRO A 67 -16.10 8.71 2.60
C PRO A 67 -16.16 7.50 3.54
N PRO A 68 -15.37 6.45 3.30
CA PRO A 68 -15.29 5.32 4.21
C PRO A 68 -14.89 5.76 5.60
N LEU A 69 -15.54 5.23 6.63
CA LEU A 69 -15.14 5.49 8.02
C LEU A 69 -13.70 5.03 8.26
N PRO A 70 -12.92 5.74 9.11
CA PRO A 70 -11.61 5.29 9.53
C PRO A 70 -11.64 3.86 10.05
N LEU A 71 -10.56 3.12 9.81
CA LEU A 71 -10.41 1.77 10.36
C LEU A 71 -10.40 1.83 11.91
N PRO A 72 -10.96 0.83 12.62
CA PRO A 72 -10.89 0.77 14.07
C PRO A 72 -9.43 0.76 14.55
N VAL A 73 -9.14 1.47 15.63
CA VAL A 73 -7.84 1.42 16.29
C VAL A 73 -7.88 0.30 17.32
N PRO A 74 -6.96 -0.68 17.29
CA PRO A 74 -6.90 -1.73 18.29
C PRO A 74 -6.73 -1.17 19.71
N ALA A 75 -7.40 -1.75 20.69
CA ALA A 75 -7.32 -1.32 22.10
C ALA A 75 -5.90 -1.48 22.67
N THR A 76 -5.15 -2.47 22.17
CA THR A 76 -3.74 -2.68 22.50
C THR A 76 -2.93 -2.65 21.20
N PRO A 77 -1.75 -1.98 21.18
CA PRO A 77 -0.90 -1.93 20.00
C PRO A 77 -0.50 -3.35 19.57
N ILE A 78 -0.67 -3.63 18.27
CA ILE A 78 -0.27 -4.93 17.71
C ILE A 78 1.25 -5.01 17.69
N GLY A 79 1.79 -6.19 18.00
CA GLY A 79 3.23 -6.40 18.02
C GLY A 79 3.95 -5.96 19.29
N GLY A 80 3.27 -5.28 20.23
CA GLY A 80 3.80 -4.94 21.53
C GLY A 80 3.47 -3.53 22.02
N ASN A 81 3.35 -3.37 23.34
CA ASN A 81 2.91 -2.11 23.96
C ASN A 81 3.84 -0.92 23.64
N ALA A 82 5.14 -1.16 23.46
CA ALA A 82 6.09 -0.11 23.14
C ALA A 82 5.82 0.53 21.75
N LEU A 83 5.09 -0.16 20.87
CA LEU A 83 4.77 0.32 19.53
C LEU A 83 3.54 1.26 19.49
N GLY A 84 2.89 1.53 20.62
CA GLY A 84 1.67 2.34 20.68
C GLY A 84 1.88 3.86 20.59
N GLY A 85 3.12 4.32 20.69
CA GLY A 85 3.48 5.75 20.63
C GLY A 85 3.90 6.18 19.21
N CYS A 86 3.87 7.51 18.95
CA CYS A 86 4.29 8.11 17.67
C CYS A 86 5.74 8.65 17.68
N GLY A 87 6.45 8.54 18.80
CA GLY A 87 7.87 8.86 18.90
C GLY A 87 8.77 7.74 18.38
N VAL A 88 10.09 7.99 18.47
CA VAL A 88 11.09 6.97 18.21
C VAL A 88 11.13 5.97 19.36
N VAL A 89 11.06 4.69 19.03
CA VAL A 89 11.09 3.57 19.96
C VAL A 89 12.35 2.75 19.70
N THR A 90 13.25 2.69 20.69
CA THR A 90 14.49 1.92 20.64
C THR A 90 14.67 1.16 21.96
N ALA A 91 15.40 0.07 21.94
CA ALA A 91 15.82 -0.60 23.17
C ALA A 91 16.94 0.18 23.88
N PRO A 92 17.11 0.02 25.21
CA PRO A 92 18.25 0.59 25.93
C PRO A 92 19.60 0.12 25.35
N ASN A 93 20.61 0.97 25.42
CA ASN A 93 21.98 0.69 24.98
C ASN A 93 22.13 0.33 23.49
N THR A 94 21.23 0.81 22.64
CA THR A 94 21.39 0.77 21.18
C THR A 94 22.16 1.99 20.68
N PRO A 95 22.78 1.94 19.48
CA PRO A 95 23.35 3.12 18.84
C PRO A 95 22.33 4.25 18.71
N PRO A 96 22.76 5.51 18.52
CA PRO A 96 21.85 6.59 18.19
C PRO A 96 21.18 6.33 16.83
N VAL A 97 19.88 6.62 16.75
CA VAL A 97 19.14 6.56 15.48
C VAL A 97 19.68 7.64 14.53
N PRO A 98 19.86 7.35 13.23
CA PRO A 98 20.30 8.33 12.25
C PRO A 98 19.41 9.59 12.25
N GLY A 99 20.03 10.76 12.21
CA GLY A 99 19.31 12.06 12.29
C GLY A 99 18.79 12.58 10.94
N ASP A 100 19.12 11.89 9.85
CA ASP A 100 18.81 12.28 8.47
C ASP A 100 17.62 11.50 7.86
N ILE A 101 16.80 10.92 8.70
CA ILE A 101 15.57 10.20 8.30
C ILE A 101 14.42 11.19 8.27
N SER A 102 13.94 11.55 7.07
CA SER A 102 12.78 12.42 6.88
C SER A 102 11.44 11.70 6.99
N ALA A 103 11.42 10.37 6.89
CA ALA A 103 10.19 9.59 6.99
C ALA A 103 9.53 9.82 8.36
N GLU A 104 8.22 10.14 8.34
CA GLU A 104 7.45 10.37 9.57
C GLU A 104 7.16 9.08 10.31
N ALA A 105 6.92 7.99 9.59
CA ALA A 105 6.77 6.66 10.15
C ALA A 105 7.77 5.69 9.51
N TRP A 106 8.41 4.85 10.35
CA TRP A 106 9.34 3.84 9.87
C TRP A 106 9.50 2.66 10.86
N VAL A 107 9.89 1.52 10.33
CA VAL A 107 10.20 0.30 11.09
C VAL A 107 11.50 -0.30 10.56
N VAL A 108 12.37 -0.74 11.47
CA VAL A 108 13.49 -1.63 11.17
C VAL A 108 13.21 -2.97 11.81
N ALA A 109 13.14 -4.03 11.01
CA ALA A 109 12.79 -5.36 11.50
C ALA A 109 13.71 -6.45 10.92
N ASP A 110 13.86 -7.50 11.68
CA ASP A 110 14.52 -8.73 11.27
C ASP A 110 13.51 -9.60 10.50
N LEU A 111 13.82 -9.96 9.27
CA LEU A 111 12.92 -10.71 8.39
C LEU A 111 12.66 -12.13 8.87
N ASP A 112 13.64 -12.77 9.50
CA ASP A 112 13.53 -14.16 9.90
C ASP A 112 12.70 -14.31 11.19
N SER A 113 13.03 -13.52 12.21
CA SER A 113 12.36 -13.59 13.51
C SER A 113 11.13 -12.70 13.63
N GLY A 114 10.94 -11.74 12.73
CA GLY A 114 9.93 -10.69 12.86
C GLY A 114 10.22 -9.67 13.97
N ALA A 115 11.38 -9.73 14.64
CA ALA A 115 11.74 -8.81 15.71
C ALA A 115 11.87 -7.38 15.17
N ILE A 116 11.12 -6.42 15.73
CA ILE A 116 11.25 -5.00 15.44
C ILE A 116 12.37 -4.44 16.30
N ILE A 117 13.46 -3.99 15.66
CA ILE A 117 14.67 -3.50 16.32
C ILE A 117 14.47 -2.06 16.79
N ALA A 118 13.86 -1.23 15.95
CA ALA A 118 13.49 0.14 16.25
C ALA A 118 12.34 0.57 15.34
N ALA A 119 11.60 1.59 15.77
CA ALA A 119 10.51 2.15 15.01
C ALA A 119 10.30 3.64 15.35
N ARG A 120 9.60 4.34 14.50
CA ARG A 120 8.98 5.63 14.76
C ARG A 120 7.57 5.59 14.22
N ASP A 121 6.60 5.94 15.05
CA ASP A 121 5.17 5.96 14.70
C ASP A 121 4.71 4.71 13.90
N PRO A 122 5.02 3.49 14.38
CA PRO A 122 4.86 2.27 13.58
C PRO A 122 3.41 2.00 13.16
N HIS A 123 2.43 2.50 13.90
CA HIS A 123 1.00 2.40 13.64
C HIS A 123 0.36 3.72 13.17
N GLY A 124 1.17 4.75 12.91
CA GLY A 124 0.72 5.98 12.27
C GLY A 124 0.19 5.69 10.87
N ARG A 125 -1.02 6.15 10.59
CA ARG A 125 -1.71 5.93 9.31
C ARG A 125 -1.22 6.91 8.27
N HIS A 126 -0.64 6.36 7.22
CA HIS A 126 -0.14 7.08 6.06
C HIS A 126 -0.63 6.41 4.79
N ARG A 127 -0.54 7.11 3.67
CA ARG A 127 -0.81 6.52 2.36
C ARG A 127 0.39 5.72 1.90
N PRO A 128 0.18 4.54 1.32
CA PRO A 128 1.27 3.65 0.95
C PRO A 128 1.96 4.04 -0.35
N ALA A 129 1.29 4.77 -1.24
CA ALA A 129 1.70 4.81 -2.64
C ALA A 129 1.97 3.39 -3.19
N SER A 130 2.93 3.25 -4.10
CA SER A 130 3.19 1.98 -4.77
C SER A 130 3.79 0.87 -3.90
N VAL A 131 4.15 1.10 -2.63
CA VAL A 131 4.60 -0.01 -1.78
C VAL A 131 3.47 -1.00 -1.46
N ILE A 132 2.18 -0.61 -1.63
CA ILE A 132 1.02 -1.49 -1.47
C ILE A 132 0.93 -2.56 -2.57
N LYS A 133 1.60 -2.37 -3.71
CA LYS A 133 1.62 -3.32 -4.84
C LYS A 133 2.11 -4.72 -4.45
N VAL A 134 2.82 -4.84 -3.33
CA VAL A 134 3.20 -6.14 -2.76
C VAL A 134 1.97 -7.02 -2.52
N LEU A 135 0.83 -6.45 -2.10
CA LEU A 135 -0.40 -7.22 -1.89
C LEU A 135 -0.99 -7.73 -3.22
N VAL A 136 -0.92 -6.93 -4.29
CA VAL A 136 -1.32 -7.38 -5.64
C VAL A 136 -0.42 -8.52 -6.12
N ALA A 137 0.90 -8.37 -5.92
CA ALA A 137 1.86 -9.40 -6.27
C ALA A 137 1.57 -10.71 -5.52
N MET A 138 1.38 -10.64 -4.20
CA MET A 138 1.12 -11.83 -3.39
C MET A 138 -0.24 -12.48 -3.70
N ALA A 139 -1.29 -11.68 -3.94
CA ALA A 139 -2.58 -12.21 -4.39
C ALA A 139 -2.45 -12.91 -5.75
N SER A 140 -1.69 -12.33 -6.67
CA SER A 140 -1.43 -12.92 -7.98
C SER A 140 -0.61 -14.20 -7.89
N LEU A 141 0.43 -14.23 -7.06
CA LEU A 141 1.25 -15.43 -6.80
C LEU A 141 0.46 -16.57 -6.15
N ASN A 142 -0.53 -16.24 -5.33
CA ASN A 142 -1.38 -17.23 -4.67
C ASN A 142 -2.46 -17.82 -5.59
N GLU A 143 -2.94 -17.06 -6.58
CA GLU A 143 -4.13 -17.44 -7.35
C GLU A 143 -3.88 -17.69 -8.84
N LEU A 144 -2.81 -17.13 -9.42
CA LEU A 144 -2.58 -17.17 -10.87
C LEU A 144 -1.41 -18.07 -11.24
N ASN A 145 -1.53 -18.73 -12.40
CA ASN A 145 -0.40 -19.43 -12.99
C ASN A 145 0.57 -18.41 -13.61
N LEU A 146 1.86 -18.47 -13.23
CA LEU A 146 2.90 -17.54 -13.71
C LEU A 146 3.09 -17.54 -15.23
N ASN A 147 2.84 -18.67 -15.88
CA ASN A 147 2.94 -18.82 -17.33
C ASN A 147 1.65 -18.48 -18.08
N LYS A 148 0.56 -18.14 -17.36
CA LYS A 148 -0.67 -17.67 -17.98
C LYS A 148 -0.38 -16.40 -18.78
N THR A 149 -0.78 -16.40 -20.04
CA THR A 149 -0.67 -15.24 -20.93
C THR A 149 -1.87 -14.31 -20.79
N VAL A 150 -1.61 -13.02 -20.81
CA VAL A 150 -2.56 -11.91 -20.71
C VAL A 150 -2.34 -10.99 -21.90
N ALA A 151 -3.35 -10.73 -22.69
CA ALA A 151 -3.31 -9.72 -23.74
C ALA A 151 -3.45 -8.33 -23.10
N GLY A 152 -2.60 -7.38 -23.51
CA GLY A 152 -2.72 -5.99 -23.09
C GLY A 152 -3.96 -5.32 -23.67
N THR A 153 -4.55 -4.41 -22.92
CA THR A 153 -5.79 -3.71 -23.27
C THR A 153 -5.59 -2.19 -23.36
N PRO A 154 -6.52 -1.44 -24.00
CA PRO A 154 -6.49 0.01 -23.97
C PRO A 154 -6.55 0.59 -22.55
N GLU A 155 -7.27 -0.08 -21.65
CA GLU A 155 -7.42 0.32 -20.25
C GLU A 155 -6.09 0.15 -19.49
N ASP A 156 -5.33 -0.92 -19.78
CA ASP A 156 -3.97 -1.08 -19.25
C ASP A 156 -3.07 0.07 -19.71
N ALA A 157 -3.05 0.34 -21.01
CA ALA A 157 -2.26 1.44 -21.61
C ALA A 157 -2.68 2.82 -21.11
N GLY A 158 -3.94 2.99 -20.72
CA GLY A 158 -4.52 4.21 -20.15
C GLY A 158 -4.28 4.38 -18.65
N ALA A 159 -3.65 3.42 -17.97
CA ALA A 159 -3.40 3.51 -16.54
C ALA A 159 -2.62 4.77 -16.18
N GLU A 160 -3.09 5.51 -15.17
CA GLU A 160 -2.45 6.72 -14.70
C GLU A 160 -1.12 6.43 -14.00
N GLY A 161 -0.14 7.34 -14.12
CA GLY A 161 1.16 7.29 -13.47
C GLY A 161 2.18 6.42 -14.20
N THR A 162 3.05 5.73 -13.47
CA THR A 162 4.15 4.92 -14.02
C THR A 162 3.63 3.71 -14.79
N ARG A 163 4.18 3.46 -15.98
CA ARG A 163 3.80 2.34 -16.87
C ARG A 163 5.03 1.65 -17.41
N VAL A 164 4.90 0.35 -17.67
CA VAL A 164 5.93 -0.51 -18.27
C VAL A 164 5.59 -0.94 -19.70
N GLY A 165 4.50 -0.40 -20.29
CA GLY A 165 4.15 -0.65 -21.67
C GLY A 165 3.23 -1.86 -21.86
N VAL A 166 2.37 -2.18 -20.90
CA VAL A 166 1.28 -3.13 -21.11
C VAL A 166 0.18 -2.47 -21.93
N ALA A 167 0.03 -2.91 -23.20
CA ALA A 167 -0.82 -2.23 -24.16
C ALA A 167 -1.38 -3.18 -25.23
N PRO A 168 -2.41 -2.77 -26.02
CA PRO A 168 -2.95 -3.55 -27.12
C PRO A 168 -1.85 -3.99 -28.10
N GLY A 169 -1.96 -5.23 -28.58
CA GLY A 169 -0.96 -5.86 -29.45
C GLY A 169 0.20 -6.54 -28.71
N GLY A 170 0.31 -6.32 -27.41
CA GLY A 170 1.21 -7.07 -26.52
C GLY A 170 0.55 -8.28 -25.89
N THR A 171 1.38 -9.28 -25.57
CA THR A 171 0.97 -10.45 -24.79
C THR A 171 2.03 -10.72 -23.73
N TYR A 172 1.59 -10.77 -22.50
CA TYR A 172 2.47 -10.82 -21.32
C TYR A 172 2.13 -12.04 -20.49
N THR A 173 3.13 -12.70 -19.93
CA THR A 173 2.86 -13.70 -18.88
C THR A 173 2.59 -13.01 -17.55
N VAL A 174 1.90 -13.67 -16.62
CA VAL A 174 1.73 -13.17 -15.25
C VAL A 174 3.09 -12.89 -14.61
N ASN A 175 4.10 -13.73 -14.86
CA ASN A 175 5.47 -13.50 -14.39
C ASN A 175 6.07 -12.19 -14.91
N GLN A 176 5.91 -11.87 -16.20
CA GLN A 176 6.37 -10.61 -16.78
C GLN A 176 5.64 -9.41 -16.19
N LEU A 177 4.32 -9.52 -15.99
CA LEU A 177 3.54 -8.46 -15.34
C LEU A 177 3.99 -8.22 -13.89
N LEU A 178 4.34 -9.29 -13.15
CA LEU A 178 4.89 -9.18 -11.79
C LEU A 178 6.26 -8.47 -11.77
N HIS A 179 7.14 -8.71 -12.75
CA HIS A 179 8.39 -7.96 -12.89
C HIS A 179 8.11 -6.48 -13.17
N GLY A 180 7.22 -6.15 -14.11
CA GLY A 180 6.79 -4.78 -14.36
C GLY A 180 6.20 -4.09 -13.12
N LEU A 181 5.40 -4.83 -12.35
CA LEU A 181 4.75 -4.35 -11.13
C LEU A 181 5.75 -4.01 -10.02
N LEU A 182 6.68 -4.93 -9.72
CA LEU A 182 7.55 -4.83 -8.54
C LEU A 182 8.86 -4.08 -8.83
N MET A 183 9.48 -4.28 -10.01
CA MET A 183 10.74 -3.64 -10.35
C MET A 183 10.57 -2.18 -10.72
N HIS A 184 9.54 -1.84 -11.52
CA HIS A 184 9.38 -0.50 -12.09
C HIS A 184 8.02 0.15 -11.76
N SER A 185 7.27 -0.45 -10.86
CA SER A 185 6.03 0.14 -10.34
C SER A 185 4.90 0.33 -11.37
N GLY A 186 4.87 -0.45 -12.48
CA GLY A 186 3.89 -0.32 -13.56
C GLY A 186 2.45 -0.35 -13.06
N ASN A 187 1.70 0.74 -13.26
CA ASN A 187 0.28 0.82 -12.95
C ASN A 187 -0.56 0.09 -14.00
N ASP A 188 -0.08 0.04 -15.24
CA ASP A 188 -0.60 -0.80 -16.31
C ASP A 188 -0.49 -2.29 -15.99
N ALA A 189 0.65 -2.73 -15.45
CA ALA A 189 0.83 -4.09 -14.96
C ALA A 189 -0.06 -4.38 -13.73
N ALA A 190 -0.23 -3.41 -12.82
CA ALA A 190 -1.15 -3.54 -11.69
C ALA A 190 -2.61 -3.70 -12.16
N HIS A 191 -3.03 -2.92 -13.17
CA HIS A 191 -4.36 -3.02 -13.76
C HIS A 191 -4.55 -4.39 -14.43
N ALA A 192 -3.61 -4.81 -15.29
CA ALA A 192 -3.68 -6.09 -15.97
C ALA A 192 -3.78 -7.28 -14.98
N LEU A 193 -2.98 -7.28 -13.91
CA LEU A 193 -3.04 -8.30 -12.85
C LEU A 193 -4.37 -8.24 -12.08
N ALA A 194 -4.87 -7.05 -11.75
CA ALA A 194 -6.16 -6.88 -11.08
C ALA A 194 -7.32 -7.45 -11.93
N MET A 195 -7.27 -7.25 -13.25
CA MET A 195 -8.26 -7.84 -14.16
C MET A 195 -8.19 -9.38 -14.15
N GLN A 196 -6.99 -9.98 -14.01
CA GLN A 196 -6.83 -11.43 -13.88
C GLN A 196 -7.30 -11.97 -12.52
N LEU A 197 -7.29 -11.14 -11.47
CA LEU A 197 -7.83 -11.46 -10.15
C LEU A 197 -9.36 -11.36 -10.07
N GLY A 198 -10.03 -11.02 -11.17
CA GLY A 198 -11.49 -10.97 -11.28
C GLY A 198 -12.07 -9.58 -11.50
N GLY A 199 -11.24 -8.61 -11.87
CA GLY A 199 -11.59 -7.21 -12.09
C GLY A 199 -11.19 -6.31 -10.93
N MET A 200 -11.22 -5.01 -11.17
CA MET A 200 -10.68 -4.00 -10.23
C MET A 200 -11.29 -4.08 -8.83
N GLN A 201 -12.61 -4.18 -8.74
CA GLN A 201 -13.29 -4.25 -7.45
C GLN A 201 -12.90 -5.50 -6.67
N LEU A 202 -12.99 -6.69 -7.30
CA LEU A 202 -12.67 -7.94 -6.63
C LEU A 202 -11.18 -8.03 -6.28
N ALA A 203 -10.30 -7.46 -7.09
CA ALA A 203 -8.88 -7.37 -6.77
C ALA A 203 -8.64 -6.54 -5.52
N VAL A 204 -9.29 -5.37 -5.38
CA VAL A 204 -9.22 -4.54 -4.16
C VAL A 204 -9.77 -5.29 -2.94
N GLU A 205 -10.88 -6.00 -3.08
CA GLU A 205 -11.42 -6.84 -2.00
C GLU A 205 -10.42 -7.93 -1.57
N LYS A 206 -9.80 -8.62 -2.53
CA LYS A 206 -8.82 -9.68 -2.28
C LYS A 206 -7.55 -9.18 -1.59
N ILE A 207 -6.99 -8.05 -2.05
CA ILE A 207 -5.80 -7.49 -1.40
C ILE A 207 -6.09 -6.95 0.00
N ASN A 208 -7.28 -6.39 0.25
CA ASN A 208 -7.71 -6.01 1.60
C ASN A 208 -7.93 -7.23 2.51
N MET A 209 -8.51 -8.29 1.98
CA MET A 209 -8.66 -9.56 2.69
C MET A 209 -7.30 -10.18 3.05
N LEU A 210 -6.36 -10.15 2.11
CA LEU A 210 -4.99 -10.61 2.32
C LEU A 210 -4.29 -9.76 3.39
N ALA A 211 -4.39 -8.43 3.31
CA ALA A 211 -3.84 -7.53 4.33
C ALA A 211 -4.37 -7.89 5.73
N GLY A 212 -5.68 -8.10 5.85
CA GLY A 212 -6.32 -8.51 7.11
C GLY A 212 -5.82 -9.86 7.64
N LYS A 213 -5.63 -10.85 6.76
CA LYS A 213 -5.06 -12.18 7.12
C LYS A 213 -3.59 -12.12 7.50
N LEU A 214 -2.85 -11.16 6.96
CA LEU A 214 -1.47 -10.88 7.36
C LEU A 214 -1.37 -10.12 8.68
N GLY A 215 -2.52 -9.70 9.26
CA GLY A 215 -2.57 -8.97 10.52
C GLY A 215 -2.57 -7.44 10.38
N GLY A 216 -2.61 -6.91 9.15
CA GLY A 216 -2.69 -5.48 8.86
C GLY A 216 -4.00 -4.89 9.33
N ARG A 217 -3.96 -4.02 10.34
CA ARG A 217 -5.15 -3.38 10.94
C ARG A 217 -5.27 -1.91 10.61
N ASP A 218 -4.19 -1.32 10.12
CA ASP A 218 -4.12 0.07 9.69
C ASP A 218 -4.25 0.23 8.17
N THR A 219 -4.43 -0.90 7.46
CA THR A 219 -4.40 -0.94 6.00
C THR A 219 -5.77 -1.09 5.39
N ARG A 220 -6.08 -0.15 4.49
CA ARG A 220 -7.13 -0.23 3.48
C ARG A 220 -6.54 0.20 2.14
N ALA A 221 -6.50 -0.70 1.18
CA ALA A 221 -6.18 -0.38 -0.19
C ALA A 221 -7.46 0.11 -0.89
N ALA A 222 -7.41 1.30 -1.49
CA ALA A 222 -8.49 1.84 -2.33
C ALA A 222 -8.28 1.49 -3.81
N THR A 223 -7.02 1.32 -4.23
CA THR A 223 -6.63 0.96 -5.60
C THR A 223 -5.56 -0.13 -5.60
N PRO A 224 -5.47 -0.97 -6.65
CA PRO A 224 -4.40 -1.95 -6.77
C PRO A 224 -3.02 -1.33 -7.03
N SER A 225 -2.99 -0.14 -7.61
CA SER A 225 -1.75 0.58 -7.98
C SER A 225 -1.10 1.32 -6.82
N GLY A 226 -1.87 1.66 -5.78
CA GLY A 226 -1.43 2.53 -4.71
C GLY A 226 -1.59 4.02 -5.03
N LEU A 227 -2.26 4.37 -6.13
CA LEU A 227 -2.78 5.73 -6.32
C LEU A 227 -3.80 6.04 -5.24
N ASP A 228 -3.82 7.28 -4.81
CA ASP A 228 -4.68 7.74 -3.73
C ASP A 228 -6.17 7.54 -4.08
N GLY A 229 -6.96 7.34 -3.07
CA GLY A 229 -8.39 7.09 -3.22
C GLY A 229 -9.10 7.06 -1.87
N PRO A 230 -10.43 7.09 -1.86
CA PRO A 230 -11.21 7.22 -0.63
C PRO A 230 -10.86 6.17 0.42
N GLY A 231 -10.34 6.63 1.57
CA GLY A 231 -9.97 5.80 2.70
C GLY A 231 -8.68 4.99 2.53
N MET A 232 -7.84 5.30 1.54
CA MET A 232 -6.50 4.72 1.40
C MET A 232 -5.68 4.94 2.68
N SER A 233 -5.15 3.87 3.24
CA SER A 233 -4.40 3.91 4.49
C SER A 233 -3.49 2.70 4.63
N THR A 234 -2.38 2.87 5.32
CA THR A 234 -1.49 1.80 5.82
C THR A 234 -0.68 2.32 7.01
N SER A 235 0.16 1.47 7.59
CA SER A 235 1.18 1.85 8.57
C SER A 235 2.52 1.19 8.25
N ALA A 236 3.60 1.71 8.81
CA ALA A 236 4.93 1.11 8.64
C ALA A 236 4.99 -0.31 9.22
N TYR A 237 4.23 -0.57 10.27
CA TYR A 237 4.07 -1.90 10.84
C TYR A 237 3.39 -2.86 9.86
N ASP A 238 2.26 -2.46 9.28
CA ASP A 238 1.49 -3.29 8.33
C ASP A 238 2.30 -3.59 7.06
N ILE A 239 2.96 -2.58 6.48
CA ILE A 239 3.86 -2.78 5.35
C ILE A 239 4.99 -3.75 5.71
N GLY A 240 5.52 -3.68 6.93
CA GLY A 240 6.49 -4.63 7.45
C GLY A 240 5.97 -6.07 7.43
N LEU A 241 4.72 -6.31 7.87
CA LEU A 241 4.09 -7.63 7.79
C LEU A 241 4.00 -8.15 6.35
N PHE A 242 3.55 -7.29 5.43
CA PHE A 242 3.32 -7.68 4.03
C PHE A 242 4.62 -8.03 3.32
N TYR A 243 5.66 -7.26 3.53
CA TYR A 243 6.97 -7.52 2.92
C TYR A 243 7.70 -8.69 3.58
N ARG A 244 7.59 -8.90 4.89
CA ARG A 244 8.09 -10.12 5.53
C ARG A 244 7.49 -11.36 4.88
N TYR A 245 6.16 -11.40 4.72
CA TYR A 245 5.47 -12.48 4.03
C TYR A 245 5.91 -12.63 2.56
N ALA A 246 6.09 -11.51 1.85
CA ALA A 246 6.51 -11.52 0.45
C ALA A 246 7.94 -12.05 0.26
N TRP A 247 8.88 -11.75 1.15
CA TRP A 247 10.25 -12.31 1.11
C TRP A 247 10.35 -13.78 1.49
N GLU A 248 9.33 -14.35 2.12
CA GLU A 248 9.23 -15.81 2.31
C GLU A 248 8.82 -16.55 1.03
N ASN A 249 8.25 -15.85 0.05
CA ASN A 249 7.91 -16.42 -1.26
C ASN A 249 9.13 -16.30 -2.20
N PRO A 250 9.73 -17.43 -2.66
CA PRO A 250 10.95 -17.38 -3.47
C PRO A 250 10.79 -16.56 -4.75
N THR A 251 9.65 -16.67 -5.43
CA THR A 251 9.40 -15.92 -6.67
C THR A 251 9.33 -14.41 -6.41
N SER A 252 8.64 -14.01 -5.33
CA SER A 252 8.58 -12.59 -4.95
C SER A 252 9.96 -12.03 -4.58
N ALA A 253 10.72 -12.78 -3.79
CA ALA A 253 12.08 -12.42 -3.39
C ALA A 253 13.02 -12.29 -4.61
N ASP A 254 12.93 -13.21 -5.56
CA ASP A 254 13.71 -13.18 -6.81
C ASP A 254 13.37 -11.96 -7.67
N ILE A 255 12.08 -11.66 -7.85
CA ILE A 255 11.63 -10.51 -8.64
C ILE A 255 12.15 -9.19 -8.05
N VAL A 256 12.01 -8.97 -6.73
CA VAL A 256 12.47 -7.71 -6.12
C VAL A 256 13.99 -7.59 -6.06
N HIS A 257 14.72 -8.71 -6.16
CA HIS A 257 16.18 -8.77 -6.24
C HIS A 257 16.73 -8.66 -7.67
N THR A 258 15.86 -8.80 -8.69
CA THR A 258 16.24 -8.70 -10.09
C THR A 258 16.58 -7.25 -10.45
N GLU A 259 17.81 -7.02 -10.94
CA GLU A 259 18.26 -5.69 -11.35
C GLU A 259 17.70 -5.30 -12.71
N LYS A 260 17.71 -6.25 -13.68
CA LYS A 260 17.35 -6.04 -15.09
C LYS A 260 16.50 -7.21 -15.58
N PHE A 261 15.52 -6.91 -16.40
CA PHE A 261 14.59 -7.90 -16.94
C PHE A 261 14.18 -7.55 -18.37
N ASP A 262 14.24 -8.49 -19.30
CA ASP A 262 13.77 -8.31 -20.67
C ASP A 262 12.25 -8.22 -20.71
N PHE A 263 11.70 -7.00 -20.74
CA PHE A 263 10.28 -6.76 -20.79
C PHE A 263 9.76 -6.81 -22.24
N PRO A 264 8.68 -7.56 -22.54
CA PRO A 264 8.19 -7.70 -23.89
C PRO A 264 7.61 -6.41 -24.45
N GLY A 265 7.72 -6.24 -25.78
CA GLY A 265 7.12 -5.14 -26.49
C GLY A 265 5.64 -5.37 -26.80
N HIS A 266 5.04 -4.40 -27.51
CA HIS A 266 3.66 -4.48 -28.00
C HIS A 266 3.54 -3.81 -29.37
N ALA A 267 2.71 -4.34 -30.25
CA ALA A 267 2.52 -3.81 -31.62
C ALA A 267 3.88 -3.51 -32.30
N ASP A 268 4.11 -2.27 -32.71
CA ASP A 268 5.36 -1.81 -33.35
C ASP A 268 6.45 -1.38 -32.35
N HIS A 269 6.18 -1.47 -31.04
CA HIS A 269 7.15 -1.17 -29.99
C HIS A 269 7.94 -2.42 -29.59
N PRO A 270 9.28 -2.45 -29.81
CA PRO A 270 10.10 -3.61 -29.42
C PRO A 270 10.15 -3.76 -27.90
N GLY A 271 10.48 -4.97 -27.45
CA GLY A 271 10.82 -5.20 -26.05
C GLY A 271 12.09 -4.45 -25.65
N TYR A 272 12.26 -4.25 -24.36
CA TYR A 272 13.36 -3.47 -23.80
C TYR A 272 13.83 -4.04 -22.45
N GLU A 273 15.04 -3.66 -22.05
CA GLU A 273 15.58 -3.99 -20.74
C GLU A 273 14.93 -3.09 -19.68
N LEU A 274 14.12 -3.67 -18.81
CA LEU A 274 13.49 -3.02 -17.66
C LEU A 274 14.47 -3.01 -16.50
N GLU A 275 14.82 -1.84 -15.98
CA GLU A 275 15.67 -1.68 -14.81
C GLU A 275 14.84 -1.56 -13.53
N ASN A 276 15.39 -2.03 -12.42
CA ASN A 276 14.75 -1.92 -11.12
C ASN A 276 14.90 -0.49 -10.56
N ASP A 277 13.80 0.12 -10.12
CA ASP A 277 13.80 1.48 -9.56
C ASP A 277 14.48 1.58 -8.19
N ASN A 278 14.68 0.45 -7.52
CA ASN A 278 15.21 0.42 -6.16
C ASN A 278 16.72 0.62 -6.14
N GLN A 279 17.16 1.85 -5.94
CA GLN A 279 18.58 2.22 -5.91
C GLN A 279 19.37 1.56 -4.75
N LEU A 280 18.70 1.09 -3.70
CA LEU A 280 19.39 0.32 -2.64
C LEU A 280 20.04 -0.94 -3.22
N LEU A 281 19.37 -1.57 -4.21
CA LEU A 281 19.83 -2.81 -4.85
C LEU A 281 21.21 -2.64 -5.49
N TYR A 282 21.46 -1.47 -6.10
CA TYR A 282 22.72 -1.19 -6.83
C TYR A 282 23.83 -0.65 -5.93
N HIS A 283 23.48 -0.04 -4.78
CA HIS A 283 24.43 0.78 -4.03
C HIS A 283 24.68 0.29 -2.59
N TYR A 284 23.90 -0.68 -2.09
CA TYR A 284 24.05 -1.15 -0.72
C TYR A 284 24.49 -2.62 -0.71
N PRO A 285 25.65 -2.95 -0.10
CA PRO A 285 26.15 -4.32 -0.07
C PRO A 285 25.18 -5.27 0.61
N GLY A 286 24.87 -6.37 -0.08
CA GLY A 286 23.94 -7.39 0.44
C GLY A 286 22.46 -7.02 0.31
N ALA A 287 22.12 -5.98 -0.46
CA ALA A 287 20.73 -5.62 -0.71
C ALA A 287 19.92 -6.79 -1.27
N LEU A 288 18.71 -6.96 -0.77
CA LEU A 288 17.74 -7.98 -1.17
C LEU A 288 16.61 -7.40 -2.05
N GLY A 289 16.71 -6.13 -2.41
CA GLY A 289 15.67 -5.43 -3.16
C GLY A 289 14.62 -4.78 -2.27
N GLY A 290 13.42 -4.61 -2.79
CA GLY A 290 12.31 -3.95 -2.11
C GLY A 290 11.39 -3.20 -3.06
N LYS A 291 10.87 -2.03 -2.65
CA LYS A 291 9.93 -1.26 -3.46
C LYS A 291 9.98 0.23 -3.14
N THR A 292 9.84 1.04 -4.16
CA THR A 292 9.70 2.49 -4.11
C THR A 292 8.22 2.90 -4.23
N GLY A 293 7.86 4.06 -3.73
CA GLY A 293 6.54 4.64 -3.95
C GLY A 293 6.53 6.15 -3.77
N TYR A 294 5.63 6.81 -4.49
CA TYR A 294 5.36 8.23 -4.38
C TYR A 294 3.98 8.56 -4.92
N THR A 295 3.24 9.35 -4.19
CA THR A 295 2.15 10.22 -4.64
C THR A 295 2.30 11.55 -3.92
N ASP A 296 1.60 12.59 -4.36
CA ASP A 296 1.67 13.88 -3.69
C ASP A 296 1.16 13.80 -2.25
N ASP A 297 0.15 12.98 -2.00
CA ASP A 297 -0.42 12.76 -0.67
C ASP A 297 0.42 11.82 0.21
N ALA A 298 1.03 10.79 -0.38
CA ALA A 298 1.84 9.83 0.37
C ALA A 298 3.24 10.36 0.71
N GLY A 299 3.74 11.34 -0.04
CA GLY A 299 5.15 11.65 -0.02
C GLY A 299 6.00 10.48 -0.53
N GLN A 300 7.27 10.44 -0.17
CA GLN A 300 8.15 9.32 -0.52
C GLN A 300 7.87 8.13 0.43
N THR A 301 7.63 6.96 -0.15
CA THR A 301 7.54 5.69 0.57
C THR A 301 8.59 4.72 0.05
N PHE A 302 9.14 3.89 0.93
CA PHE A 302 10.23 3.00 0.56
C PHE A 302 10.23 1.75 1.43
N VAL A 303 10.53 0.62 0.82
CA VAL A 303 10.87 -0.61 1.52
C VAL A 303 12.17 -1.13 0.91
N GLY A 304 13.12 -1.47 1.77
CA GLY A 304 14.36 -2.11 1.36
C GLY A 304 14.83 -3.10 2.38
N ALA A 305 15.49 -4.16 1.93
CA ALA A 305 16.09 -5.15 2.81
C ALA A 305 17.51 -5.48 2.38
N ALA A 306 18.28 -6.01 3.34
CA ALA A 306 19.63 -6.49 3.08
C ALA A 306 19.97 -7.69 3.98
N ASN A 307 20.94 -8.46 3.50
CA ASN A 307 21.56 -9.58 4.23
C ASN A 307 23.02 -9.21 4.55
N ARG A 308 23.38 -9.31 5.80
CA ARG A 308 24.79 -9.19 6.25
C ARG A 308 25.12 -10.34 7.18
N ASP A 309 26.06 -11.19 6.76
CA ASP A 309 26.49 -12.36 7.54
C ASP A 309 25.35 -13.30 7.97
N GLY A 310 24.36 -13.49 7.08
CA GLY A 310 23.21 -14.36 7.33
C GLY A 310 22.06 -13.68 8.10
N ARG A 311 22.24 -12.47 8.61
CA ARG A 311 21.17 -11.69 9.23
C ARG A 311 20.45 -10.85 8.16
N ARG A 312 19.14 -11.05 8.00
CA ARG A 312 18.30 -10.34 7.01
C ARG A 312 17.47 -9.28 7.70
N LEU A 313 17.74 -8.02 7.40
CA LEU A 313 17.00 -6.89 7.96
C LEU A 313 16.22 -6.16 6.87
N MET A 314 15.10 -5.57 7.26
CA MET A 314 14.23 -4.74 6.45
C MET A 314 14.06 -3.36 7.09
N ALA A 315 14.01 -2.32 6.26
CA ALA A 315 13.59 -0.96 6.62
C ALA A 315 12.36 -0.58 5.81
N VAL A 316 11.31 -0.10 6.49
CA VAL A 316 10.08 0.46 5.92
C VAL A 316 10.04 1.94 6.25
N LEU A 317 9.78 2.79 5.27
CA LEU A 317 9.67 4.24 5.41
C LEU A 317 8.37 4.72 4.76
N LEU A 318 7.59 5.53 5.49
CA LEU A 318 6.37 6.15 5.00
C LEU A 318 6.42 7.67 5.23
N HIS A 319 5.78 8.40 4.32
CA HIS A 319 5.61 9.85 4.36
C HIS A 319 6.94 10.58 4.55
N GLY A 320 7.91 10.27 3.71
CA GLY A 320 9.22 10.90 3.70
C GLY A 320 9.39 11.89 2.55
N THR A 321 10.58 12.47 2.48
CA THR A 321 11.02 13.35 1.39
C THR A 321 12.34 12.87 0.79
N ARG A 322 12.78 13.51 -0.29
CA ARG A 322 14.11 13.26 -0.89
C ARG A 322 15.23 14.06 -0.22
N GLN A 323 14.90 14.82 0.84
CA GLN A 323 15.85 15.63 1.59
C GLN A 323 15.86 15.18 3.06
N PRO A 324 16.99 15.24 3.74
CA PRO A 324 18.31 15.69 3.27
C PRO A 324 18.99 14.66 2.34
N ILE A 325 18.55 13.40 2.33
CA ILE A 325 19.11 12.31 1.51
C ILE A 325 17.97 11.51 0.86
N ALA A 326 18.29 10.79 -0.22
CA ALA A 326 17.29 10.00 -0.95
C ALA A 326 16.67 8.89 -0.07
N PRO A 327 15.41 8.45 -0.34
CA PRO A 327 14.74 7.41 0.46
C PRO A 327 15.54 6.11 0.61
N TRP A 328 16.24 5.66 -0.45
CA TRP A 328 17.09 4.47 -0.36
C TRP A 328 18.30 4.66 0.57
N GLN A 329 18.86 5.88 0.67
CA GLN A 329 19.95 6.19 1.60
C GLN A 329 19.45 6.24 3.05
N GLN A 330 18.24 6.80 3.26
CA GLN A 330 17.59 6.75 4.57
C GLN A 330 17.38 5.30 5.02
N ALA A 331 16.89 4.42 4.11
CA ALA A 331 16.76 2.99 4.39
C ALA A 331 18.11 2.33 4.67
N ALA A 332 19.16 2.67 3.91
CA ALA A 332 20.53 2.18 4.14
C ALA A 332 21.04 2.53 5.54
N HIS A 333 20.84 3.79 5.98
CA HIS A 333 21.23 4.24 7.32
C HIS A 333 20.45 3.52 8.43
N LEU A 334 19.14 3.28 8.22
CA LEU A 334 18.32 2.50 9.14
C LEU A 334 18.74 1.02 9.19
N LEU A 335 19.12 0.44 8.05
CA LEU A 335 19.67 -0.92 7.99
C LEU A 335 21.03 -1.00 8.72
N ASP A 336 21.92 -0.03 8.52
CA ASP A 336 23.20 0.06 9.23
C ASP A 336 23.00 0.16 10.74
N TYR A 337 22.05 0.99 11.19
CA TYR A 337 21.63 1.04 12.59
C TYR A 337 21.18 -0.32 13.10
N GLY A 338 20.33 -1.01 12.32
CA GLY A 338 19.84 -2.35 12.64
C GLY A 338 20.96 -3.38 12.75
N PHE A 339 21.91 -3.37 11.81
CA PHE A 339 23.07 -4.27 11.82
C PHE A 339 24.06 -3.96 12.95
N ALA A 340 24.21 -2.69 13.33
CA ALA A 340 25.03 -2.28 14.48
C ALA A 340 24.38 -2.61 15.83
N THR A 341 23.07 -2.86 15.84
CA THR A 341 22.34 -3.26 17.04
C THR A 341 22.53 -4.77 17.30
N ALA A 342 22.78 -5.14 18.56
CA ALA A 342 23.04 -6.52 18.95
C ALA A 342 21.89 -7.46 18.50
N PRO A 343 22.20 -8.65 17.95
CA PRO A 343 21.18 -9.65 17.62
C PRO A 343 20.27 -9.97 18.81
N GLY A 344 18.97 -10.16 18.55
CA GLY A 344 17.96 -10.42 19.58
C GLY A 344 17.43 -9.18 20.31
N THR A 345 18.01 -7.99 20.08
CA THR A 345 17.44 -6.72 20.55
C THR A 345 16.12 -6.46 19.84
N ARG A 346 15.05 -6.14 20.59
CA ARG A 346 13.74 -5.84 20.04
C ARG A 346 12.94 -4.89 20.92
N VAL A 347 12.08 -4.11 20.28
CA VAL A 347 11.06 -3.25 20.91
C VAL A 347 9.65 -3.76 20.69
N GLY A 348 9.49 -4.69 19.75
CA GLY A 348 8.23 -5.32 19.38
C GLY A 348 8.46 -6.46 18.40
N THR A 349 7.40 -6.97 17.81
CA THR A 349 7.46 -8.11 16.87
C THR A 349 6.39 -7.96 15.80
N LEU A 350 6.73 -8.18 14.54
CA LEU A 350 5.78 -8.42 13.47
C LEU A 350 5.08 -9.76 13.76
N ILE A 351 3.76 -9.75 13.90
CA ILE A 351 2.99 -10.97 14.22
C ILE A 351 3.01 -11.95 13.04
N GLU A 352 2.77 -13.22 13.34
CA GLU A 352 2.67 -14.25 12.32
C GLU A 352 1.34 -14.09 11.52
N PRO A 353 1.34 -14.46 10.23
CA PRO A 353 0.14 -14.47 9.42
C PRO A 353 -0.92 -15.46 9.94
N ASP A 354 -2.17 -15.28 9.49
CA ASP A 354 -3.23 -16.27 9.73
C ASP A 354 -2.79 -17.67 9.24
N PRO A 355 -2.91 -18.72 10.07
CA PRO A 355 -2.49 -20.07 9.71
C PRO A 355 -3.10 -20.61 8.41
N SER A 356 -4.27 -20.10 7.98
CA SER A 356 -4.88 -20.49 6.72
C SER A 356 -4.05 -20.10 5.48
N LEU A 357 -3.26 -19.04 5.56
CA LEU A 357 -2.32 -18.65 4.49
C LEU A 357 -1.12 -19.58 4.43
N LEU A 358 -0.64 -20.04 5.57
CA LEU A 358 0.50 -20.96 5.66
C LEU A 358 0.12 -22.36 5.15
N ALA A 359 -1.09 -22.83 5.45
CA ALA A 359 -1.62 -24.09 4.95
C ALA A 359 -1.79 -24.11 3.42
N ALA A 360 -2.27 -22.99 2.83
CA ALA A 360 -2.40 -22.86 1.37
C ALA A 360 -1.02 -22.88 0.67
N LYS A 361 0.01 -22.29 1.28
CA LYS A 361 1.39 -22.27 0.76
C LYS A 361 1.99 -23.69 0.73
N SER A 362 1.74 -24.51 1.76
CA SER A 362 2.21 -25.91 1.81
C SER A 362 1.53 -26.77 0.75
N ALA A 363 0.24 -26.56 0.49
CA ALA A 363 -0.49 -27.33 -0.52
C ALA A 363 -0.04 -27.01 -1.97
N ASN A 364 0.43 -25.79 -2.22
CA ASN A 364 0.94 -25.34 -3.53
C ASN A 364 2.45 -25.59 -3.72
N GLY A 365 3.21 -25.75 -2.64
CA GLY A 365 4.67 -25.94 -2.66
C GLY A 365 5.13 -27.38 -2.97
N ASP A 366 4.26 -28.36 -2.80
CA ASP A 366 4.59 -29.77 -3.05
C ASP A 366 4.32 -30.25 -4.51
N ALA A 367 3.91 -29.34 -5.38
CA ALA A 367 3.81 -29.63 -6.81
C ALA A 367 5.17 -29.43 -7.50
N ALA A 368 6.10 -30.38 -7.31
CA ALA A 368 7.29 -30.52 -8.14
C ALA A 368 6.89 -30.71 -9.62
N PRO A 369 7.61 -30.16 -10.60
CA PRO A 369 7.31 -30.34 -12.00
C PRO A 369 7.71 -31.76 -12.44
N GLY A 370 6.75 -32.65 -12.55
CA GLY A 370 6.99 -33.96 -13.14
C GLY A 370 6.15 -35.07 -12.57
N THR A 371 4.92 -35.13 -12.95
CA THR A 371 4.22 -36.31 -13.54
C THR A 371 2.75 -35.95 -13.69
N SER A 372 2.32 -35.85 -14.92
CA SER A 372 0.92 -35.82 -15.30
C SER A 372 0.28 -37.16 -14.85
N THR A 373 -0.24 -37.18 -13.65
CA THR A 373 -1.28 -38.13 -13.29
C THR A 373 -2.61 -37.39 -13.41
N ASN A 374 -3.40 -37.80 -14.38
CA ASN A 374 -4.78 -37.41 -14.53
C ASN A 374 -5.48 -37.44 -13.17
N ALA A 375 -5.68 -36.29 -12.56
CA ALA A 375 -6.69 -36.14 -11.52
C ALA A 375 -8.03 -36.29 -12.24
N ALA A 376 -8.52 -37.51 -12.33
CA ALA A 376 -9.92 -37.78 -12.66
C ALA A 376 -10.72 -36.98 -11.61
N ALA A 377 -11.48 -36.02 -12.10
CA ALA A 377 -12.48 -35.35 -11.30
C ALA A 377 -13.29 -36.44 -10.62
N ILE A 378 -13.31 -36.48 -9.29
CA ILE A 378 -14.19 -37.41 -8.54
C ILE A 378 -15.60 -36.90 -8.80
N VAL A 379 -16.19 -37.36 -9.89
CA VAL A 379 -17.62 -37.23 -10.11
C VAL A 379 -18.27 -38.18 -9.10
N PRO A 380 -19.12 -37.70 -8.18
CA PRO A 380 -19.79 -38.54 -7.22
C PRO A 380 -20.55 -39.64 -8.00
N ALA A 381 -20.48 -40.87 -7.52
CA ALA A 381 -21.17 -41.97 -8.15
C ALA A 381 -22.66 -41.62 -8.35
N ALA A 382 -23.25 -42.01 -9.49
CA ALA A 382 -24.62 -41.68 -9.87
C ALA A 382 -25.68 -42.15 -8.87
N ASP A 383 -25.31 -43.06 -7.97
CA ASP A 383 -26.11 -43.56 -6.87
C ASP A 383 -25.93 -42.88 -5.54
N ALA A 384 -25.05 -41.84 -5.45
CA ALA A 384 -24.90 -41.04 -4.26
C ALA A 384 -26.18 -40.24 -3.95
N LEU A 385 -26.57 -40.21 -2.67
CA LEU A 385 -27.82 -39.56 -2.21
C LEU A 385 -28.01 -38.13 -2.73
N PRO A 386 -26.99 -37.23 -2.72
CA PRO A 386 -27.13 -35.87 -3.25
C PRO A 386 -27.35 -35.82 -4.75
N VAL A 387 -26.79 -36.76 -5.54
CA VAL A 387 -26.99 -36.86 -6.99
C VAL A 387 -28.43 -37.32 -7.30
N ARG A 388 -28.93 -38.29 -6.56
CA ARG A 388 -30.32 -38.77 -6.71
C ARG A 388 -31.35 -37.68 -6.38
N VAL A 389 -31.13 -36.91 -5.35
CA VAL A 389 -31.99 -35.78 -4.98
C VAL A 389 -31.93 -34.67 -6.06
N GLY A 390 -30.75 -34.35 -6.57
CA GLY A 390 -30.59 -33.36 -7.65
C GLY A 390 -31.32 -33.76 -8.93
N VAL A 391 -31.18 -34.99 -9.37
CA VAL A 391 -31.87 -35.53 -10.57
C VAL A 391 -33.38 -35.55 -10.37
N ALA A 392 -33.88 -35.94 -9.19
CA ALA A 392 -35.31 -35.94 -8.90
C ALA A 392 -35.91 -34.52 -8.92
N VAL A 393 -35.23 -33.54 -8.36
CA VAL A 393 -35.69 -32.14 -8.37
C VAL A 393 -35.71 -31.58 -9.80
N ILE A 394 -34.68 -31.78 -10.60
CA ILE A 394 -34.63 -31.33 -12.00
C ILE A 394 -35.72 -32.00 -12.82
N GLY A 395 -35.90 -33.32 -12.66
CA GLY A 395 -36.95 -34.09 -13.35
C GLY A 395 -38.34 -33.53 -13.02
N THR A 396 -38.63 -33.23 -11.75
CA THR A 396 -39.91 -32.68 -11.30
C THR A 396 -40.19 -31.29 -11.89
N VAL A 397 -39.19 -30.45 -11.97
CA VAL A 397 -39.29 -29.06 -12.55
C VAL A 397 -39.58 -29.16 -14.06
N ILE A 398 -38.93 -30.08 -14.79
CA ILE A 398 -39.15 -30.28 -16.22
C ILE A 398 -40.58 -30.79 -16.50
N VAL A 399 -41.03 -31.78 -15.73
CA VAL A 399 -42.40 -32.34 -15.87
C VAL A 399 -43.45 -31.26 -15.58
N PHE A 400 -43.26 -30.46 -14.52
CA PHE A 400 -44.16 -29.38 -14.19
C PHE A 400 -44.19 -28.28 -15.26
N GLY A 401 -43.03 -27.94 -15.83
CA GLY A 401 -42.91 -27.02 -16.96
C GLY A 401 -43.64 -27.49 -18.21
N LEU A 402 -43.53 -28.78 -18.55
CA LEU A 402 -44.23 -29.41 -19.68
C LEU A 402 -45.74 -29.43 -19.47
N ILE A 403 -46.23 -29.73 -18.27
CA ILE A 403 -47.67 -29.67 -17.93
C ILE A 403 -48.20 -28.27 -18.06
N MET A 404 -47.47 -27.24 -17.60
CA MET A 404 -47.90 -25.85 -17.72
C MET A 404 -47.92 -25.39 -19.18
N ALA A 405 -46.95 -25.77 -19.98
CA ALA A 405 -46.89 -25.49 -21.40
C ALA A 405 -48.06 -26.15 -22.15
N ALA A 406 -48.38 -27.44 -21.88
CA ALA A 406 -49.50 -28.14 -22.45
C ALA A 406 -50.85 -27.52 -22.07
N ARG A 407 -50.99 -27.05 -20.82
CA ARG A 407 -52.21 -26.31 -20.38
C ARG A 407 -52.32 -24.95 -21.02
N SER A 408 -51.24 -24.27 -21.31
CA SER A 408 -51.22 -22.97 -22.01
C SER A 408 -51.64 -23.11 -23.45
N MET A 409 -51.16 -24.16 -24.14
CA MET A 409 -51.53 -24.43 -25.55
C MET A 409 -52.99 -24.91 -25.74
N ASN A 410 -53.62 -25.49 -24.72
CA ASN A 410 -55.00 -25.94 -24.77
C ASN A 410 -56.06 -24.92 -24.41
N ARG A 411 -55.64 -23.69 -24.06
CA ARG A 411 -56.54 -22.52 -23.88
C ARG A 411 -56.78 -21.89 -25.24
N ARG A 412 -57.78 -22.40 -26.02
CA ARG A 412 -58.32 -21.70 -27.19
C ARG A 412 -59.09 -20.49 -26.71
N PRO A 413 -58.91 -19.31 -27.31
CA PRO A 413 -59.79 -18.20 -27.06
C PRO A 413 -61.16 -18.55 -27.65
N GLN A 414 -62.21 -18.53 -26.81
CA GLN A 414 -63.59 -18.48 -27.30
C GLN A 414 -63.85 -17.00 -27.63
N ASN A 415 -64.06 -16.74 -28.93
CA ASN A 415 -64.70 -15.52 -29.38
C ASN A 415 -66.20 -15.53 -29.08
#